data_c1d839a7e729342e8d58987e728e0652
#
_entry.id   c1d839a7e729342e8d58987e728e0652
#
_cell.length_a   1.000
_cell.length_b   1.000
_cell.length_c   1.000
_cell.angle_alpha   90.00
_cell.angle_beta   90.00
_cell.angle_gamma   90.00
#
_symmetry.space_group_name_H-M   'P 1'
#
loop_
_entity.id
_entity.type
_entity.pdbx_description
1 polymer ?
#
loop_
_entity_poly.entity_id
_entity_poly.type
_entity_poly.pdbx_seq_one_letter_code
_entity_poly.pdbx_strand_id
1 'polypeptide(L)'
;GDIVQTLFIKACCPLAFKDSRNWLKTLRCACAMLRKRIADEKGKDQGMSLNVSKTTRDYLYGRLLAIAEYAESSYYREKDRLINKEADDNDDNKSNVRTTNAKKYFEAFANHPCNTWRVIQLSLQPYLNRMNYKKSRFCEKMIMDITCMFNDNDFNDNSALAPEFLHAYYCQLNELYKGKNTNKNEEDK
;
A
#
# COMPACT_ATOMS: atom_id res chain seq x y z
N GLY A 1 25.39 8.70 14.55
CA GLY A 1 24.49 7.87 13.74
C GLY A 1 23.14 8.55 13.63
N ASP A 2 22.55 8.52 12.47
CA ASP A 2 21.30 9.21 12.16
C ASP A 2 20.13 8.56 12.93
N ILE A 3 19.47 9.34 13.79
CA ILE A 3 18.34 8.89 14.61
C ILE A 3 17.23 8.27 13.74
N VAL A 4 17.00 8.82 12.55
CA VAL A 4 15.98 8.33 11.61
C VAL A 4 16.36 6.95 11.09
N GLN A 5 17.64 6.74 10.76
CA GLN A 5 18.14 5.46 10.29
C GLN A 5 18.09 4.40 11.40
N THR A 6 18.40 4.80 12.64
CA THR A 6 18.29 3.92 13.80
C THR A 6 16.85 3.54 14.11
N LEU A 7 15.90 4.48 14.03
CA LEU A 7 14.47 4.22 14.20
C LEU A 7 13.92 3.33 13.08
N PHE A 8 14.39 3.53 11.85
CA PHE A 8 14.02 2.73 10.70
C PHE A 8 14.51 1.28 10.83
N ILE A 9 15.78 1.09 11.19
CA ILE A 9 16.37 -0.24 11.45
C ILE A 9 15.63 -0.95 12.60
N LYS A 10 15.34 -0.23 13.69
CA LYS A 10 14.57 -0.79 14.82
C LYS A 10 13.13 -1.14 14.41
N ALA A 11 12.49 -0.32 13.57
CA ALA A 11 11.15 -0.57 13.08
C ALA A 11 11.08 -1.78 12.12
N CYS A 12 12.16 -2.06 11.40
CA CYS A 12 12.27 -3.21 10.50
C CYS A 12 12.76 -4.48 11.18
N CYS A 13 13.14 -4.42 12.48
CA CYS A 13 13.59 -5.59 13.23
C CYS A 13 12.46 -6.15 14.11
N PRO A 14 11.75 -7.22 13.68
CA PRO A 14 10.57 -7.76 14.38
C PRO A 14 10.88 -8.24 15.80
N LEU A 15 12.12 -8.68 16.06
CA LEU A 15 12.57 -9.19 17.37
C LEU A 15 12.69 -8.10 18.45
N ALA A 16 12.66 -6.81 18.08
CA ALA A 16 12.82 -5.71 19.02
C ALA A 16 11.51 -5.26 19.67
N PHE A 17 10.35 -5.70 19.17
CA PHE A 17 9.04 -5.22 19.63
C PHE A 17 8.13 -6.37 20.01
N LYS A 18 7.90 -6.53 21.30
CA LYS A 18 6.90 -7.49 21.86
C LYS A 18 5.45 -7.09 21.55
N ASP A 19 5.22 -5.90 21.02
CA ASP A 19 3.88 -5.37 20.72
C ASP A 19 3.78 -4.92 19.27
N SER A 20 3.12 -5.72 18.44
CA SER A 20 2.92 -5.47 17.00
C SER A 20 2.23 -4.12 16.70
N ARG A 21 1.39 -3.61 17.60
CA ARG A 21 0.70 -2.32 17.43
C ARG A 21 1.64 -1.13 17.52
N ASN A 22 2.64 -1.20 18.36
CA ASN A 22 3.64 -0.14 18.51
C ASN A 22 4.62 -0.12 17.34
N TRP A 23 4.97 -1.29 16.78
CA TRP A 23 5.79 -1.40 15.58
C TRP A 23 5.19 -0.63 14.39
N LEU A 24 3.90 -0.81 14.10
CA LEU A 24 3.23 -0.13 13.00
C LEU A 24 3.20 1.40 13.16
N LYS A 25 3.01 1.88 14.40
CA LYS A 25 3.05 3.32 14.74
C LYS A 25 4.45 3.87 14.53
N THR A 26 5.47 3.18 15.00
CA THR A 26 6.89 3.58 14.87
C THR A 26 7.30 3.62 13.41
N LEU A 27 6.87 2.64 12.61
CA LEU A 27 7.13 2.59 11.18
C LEU A 27 6.47 3.77 10.44
N ARG A 28 5.21 4.07 10.75
CA ARG A 28 4.51 5.22 10.17
C ARG A 28 5.19 6.54 10.52
N CYS A 29 5.66 6.69 11.76
CA CYS A 29 6.39 7.84 12.20
C CYS A 29 7.74 7.97 11.48
N ALA A 30 8.50 6.88 11.35
CA ALA A 30 9.76 6.85 10.60
C ALA A 30 9.57 7.22 9.12
N CYS A 31 8.55 6.69 8.48
CA CYS A 31 8.22 7.03 7.10
C CYS A 31 7.79 8.50 6.93
N ALA A 32 7.05 9.06 7.89
CA ALA A 32 6.66 10.48 7.88
C ALA A 32 7.89 11.40 8.05
N MET A 33 8.81 11.04 8.94
CA MET A 33 10.08 11.78 9.13
C MET A 33 10.97 11.71 7.90
N LEU A 34 11.09 10.54 7.26
CA LEU A 34 11.82 10.39 6.00
C LEU A 34 11.22 11.24 4.88
N ARG A 35 9.90 11.26 4.75
CA ARG A 35 9.21 12.13 3.78
C ARG A 35 9.56 13.60 3.98
N LYS A 36 9.46 14.08 5.24
CA LYS A 36 9.78 15.46 5.58
C LYS A 36 11.24 15.78 5.25
N ARG A 37 12.18 14.91 5.61
CA ARG A 37 13.61 15.14 5.35
C ARG A 37 13.93 15.17 3.85
N ILE A 38 13.35 14.26 3.05
CA ILE A 38 13.53 14.24 1.58
C ILE A 38 12.95 15.51 0.95
N ALA A 39 11.81 16.01 1.46
CA ALA A 39 11.20 17.25 1.00
C ALA A 39 12.09 18.47 1.35
N ASP A 40 12.63 18.51 2.57
CA ASP A 40 13.51 19.58 3.07
C ASP A 40 14.85 19.63 2.30
N GLU A 41 15.44 18.47 1.96
CA GLU A 41 16.71 18.37 1.23
C GLU A 41 16.59 18.76 -0.26
N LYS A 42 15.44 18.60 -0.89
CA LYS A 42 15.27 18.83 -2.32
C LYS A 42 14.59 20.15 -2.69
N GLY A 43 14.13 20.94 -1.73
CA GLY A 43 13.58 22.30 -1.95
C GLY A 43 12.45 22.40 -2.98
N LYS A 44 11.91 21.27 -3.46
CA LYS A 44 10.77 21.16 -4.35
C LYS A 44 10.01 19.91 -3.98
N ASP A 45 8.71 19.97 -4.05
CA ASP A 45 7.68 18.95 -3.84
C ASP A 45 7.85 17.69 -4.74
N GLN A 46 9.05 17.14 -4.79
CA GLN A 46 9.27 15.80 -5.33
C GLN A 46 8.89 14.81 -4.24
N GLY A 47 7.58 14.65 -4.05
CA GLY A 47 7.04 13.54 -3.30
C GLY A 47 7.71 12.24 -3.76
N MET A 48 7.77 11.24 -2.89
CA MET A 48 8.33 9.93 -3.20
C MET A 48 7.78 9.46 -4.54
N SER A 49 8.60 9.55 -5.60
CA SER A 49 8.22 9.14 -6.94
C SER A 49 8.41 7.64 -7.10
N LEU A 50 7.45 7.00 -7.75
CA LEU A 50 7.53 5.59 -8.08
C LEU A 50 8.60 5.36 -9.17
N ASN A 51 9.57 4.50 -8.91
CA ASN A 51 10.50 4.05 -9.94
C ASN A 51 9.94 2.78 -10.62
N VAL A 52 9.32 2.97 -11.79
CA VAL A 52 8.65 1.89 -12.53
C VAL A 52 9.64 0.87 -13.10
N SER A 53 10.88 1.29 -13.39
CA SER A 53 11.93 0.43 -13.98
C SER A 53 12.68 -0.42 -12.95
N LYS A 54 12.42 -0.21 -11.65
CA LYS A 54 13.10 -0.96 -10.61
C LYS A 54 12.49 -2.34 -10.41
N THR A 55 13.32 -3.38 -10.56
CA THR A 55 12.91 -4.80 -10.59
C THR A 55 13.46 -5.62 -9.42
N THR A 56 13.95 -4.95 -8.35
CA THR A 56 14.38 -5.69 -7.15
C THR A 56 13.18 -6.37 -6.50
N ARG A 57 13.36 -7.61 -6.03
CA ARG A 57 12.32 -8.44 -5.39
C ARG A 57 11.52 -7.66 -4.35
N ASP A 58 12.20 -7.03 -3.40
CA ASP A 58 11.59 -6.34 -2.28
C ASP A 58 10.77 -5.11 -2.74
N TYR A 59 11.25 -4.41 -3.76
CA TYR A 59 10.54 -3.30 -4.37
C TYR A 59 9.26 -3.76 -5.06
N LEU A 60 9.32 -4.85 -5.82
CA LEU A 60 8.16 -5.40 -6.52
C LEU A 60 7.09 -5.90 -5.53
N TYR A 61 7.49 -6.58 -4.46
CA TYR A 61 6.55 -7.00 -3.42
C TYR A 61 5.87 -5.81 -2.72
N GLY A 62 6.59 -4.71 -2.49
CA GLY A 62 6.00 -3.48 -1.96
C GLY A 62 4.92 -2.91 -2.87
N ARG A 63 5.16 -2.91 -4.17
CA ARG A 63 4.18 -2.48 -5.17
C ARG A 63 2.94 -3.39 -5.20
N LEU A 64 3.13 -4.71 -5.18
CA LEU A 64 2.02 -5.66 -5.15
C LEU A 64 1.10 -5.45 -3.95
N LEU A 65 1.67 -5.30 -2.75
CA LEU A 65 0.89 -5.08 -1.54
C LEU A 65 0.10 -3.76 -1.59
N ALA A 66 0.69 -2.71 -2.16
CA ALA A 66 0.03 -1.42 -2.34
C ALA A 66 -1.19 -1.51 -3.27
N ILE A 67 -1.10 -2.29 -4.34
CA ILE A 67 -2.22 -2.49 -5.27
C ILE A 67 -3.33 -3.30 -4.61
N ALA A 68 -2.99 -4.32 -3.84
CA ALA A 68 -3.98 -5.09 -3.09
C ALA A 68 -4.75 -4.22 -2.09
N GLU A 69 -4.06 -3.37 -1.32
CA GLU A 69 -4.71 -2.42 -0.43
C GLU A 69 -5.60 -1.43 -1.17
N TYR A 70 -5.12 -0.90 -2.29
CA TYR A 70 -5.89 0.04 -3.11
C TYR A 70 -7.18 -0.59 -3.65
N ALA A 71 -7.12 -1.83 -4.14
CA ALA A 71 -8.26 -2.56 -4.67
C ALA A 71 -9.33 -2.78 -3.59
N GLU A 72 -8.96 -3.34 -2.42
CA GLU A 72 -9.87 -3.53 -1.30
C GLU A 72 -10.46 -2.20 -0.81
N SER A 73 -9.63 -1.17 -0.63
CA SER A 73 -10.08 0.16 -0.20
C SER A 73 -11.01 0.82 -1.21
N SER A 74 -10.81 0.57 -2.50
CA SER A 74 -11.67 1.10 -3.57
C SER A 74 -13.03 0.42 -3.57
N TYR A 75 -13.08 -0.89 -3.34
CA TYR A 75 -14.32 -1.64 -3.19
C TYR A 75 -15.13 -1.15 -1.98
N TYR A 76 -14.51 -1.01 -0.81
CA TYR A 76 -15.22 -0.53 0.39
C TYR A 76 -15.78 0.87 0.21
N ARG A 77 -15.00 1.79 -0.37
CA ARG A 77 -15.48 3.16 -0.67
C ARG A 77 -16.66 3.18 -1.65
N GLU A 78 -16.66 2.31 -2.64
CA GLU A 78 -17.76 2.20 -3.59
C GLU A 78 -19.02 1.66 -2.91
N LYS A 79 -18.88 0.63 -2.09
CA LYS A 79 -19.96 0.05 -1.29
C LYS A 79 -20.56 1.07 -0.31
N ASP A 80 -19.73 1.80 0.41
CA ASP A 80 -20.18 2.81 1.36
C ASP A 80 -20.93 3.98 0.67
N ARG A 81 -20.51 4.35 -0.55
CA ARG A 81 -21.22 5.35 -1.36
C ARG A 81 -22.60 4.88 -1.82
N LEU A 82 -22.75 3.59 -2.14
CA LEU A 82 -24.04 3.04 -2.54
C LEU A 82 -25.00 2.99 -1.33
N ILE A 83 -24.53 2.55 -0.17
CA ILE A 83 -25.33 2.51 1.07
C ILE A 83 -25.77 3.91 1.46
N ASN A 84 -24.88 4.91 1.44
CA ASN A 84 -25.21 6.29 1.82
C ASN A 84 -26.13 7.01 0.81
N LYS A 85 -26.28 6.50 -0.42
CA LYS A 85 -27.27 7.03 -1.36
C LYS A 85 -28.68 6.48 -1.13
N GLU A 86 -28.78 5.35 -0.46
CA GLU A 86 -30.06 4.69 -0.12
C GLU A 86 -30.55 5.06 1.29
N ALA A 87 -29.68 5.61 2.13
CA ALA A 87 -30.04 6.09 3.47
C ALA A 87 -30.52 7.55 3.38
N ASP A 88 -31.76 7.80 3.80
CA ASP A 88 -32.29 9.13 4.05
C ASP A 88 -31.43 9.87 5.09
N ASP A 89 -31.33 11.20 4.97
CA ASP A 89 -30.38 12.13 5.60
C ASP A 89 -30.28 12.13 7.16
N ASN A 90 -30.75 11.11 7.87
CA ASN A 90 -30.93 11.15 9.33
C ASN A 90 -30.06 10.18 10.15
N ASP A 91 -29.06 9.54 9.59
CA ASP A 91 -28.20 8.66 10.39
C ASP A 91 -26.74 9.14 10.37
N ASP A 92 -26.26 9.62 11.53
CA ASP A 92 -24.84 9.91 11.84
C ASP A 92 -24.01 8.62 11.75
N ASN A 93 -24.02 7.96 10.59
CA ASN A 93 -23.31 6.72 10.33
C ASN A 93 -21.81 7.00 10.26
N LYS A 94 -21.16 6.91 11.41
CA LYS A 94 -19.70 6.85 11.56
C LYS A 94 -19.15 5.88 10.52
N SER A 95 -18.42 6.41 9.55
CA SER A 95 -17.70 5.59 8.58
C SER A 95 -16.82 4.60 9.34
N ASN A 96 -17.24 3.36 9.42
CA ASN A 96 -16.45 2.26 10.00
C ASN A 96 -15.19 2.11 9.14
N VAL A 97 -14.06 2.62 9.63
CA VAL A 97 -12.76 2.49 8.99
C VAL A 97 -12.40 1.00 8.97
N ARG A 98 -12.74 0.33 7.87
CA ARG A 98 -12.45 -1.09 7.68
C ARG A 98 -10.97 -1.28 7.40
N THR A 99 -10.34 -2.21 8.12
CA THR A 99 -8.96 -2.58 7.88
C THR A 99 -8.89 -3.57 6.72
N THR A 100 -8.11 -3.25 5.69
CA THR A 100 -7.86 -4.14 4.54
C THR A 100 -7.04 -5.36 4.93
N ASN A 101 -7.14 -6.45 4.16
CA ASN A 101 -6.31 -7.64 4.35
C ASN A 101 -4.82 -7.31 4.17
N ALA A 102 -4.49 -6.45 3.21
CA ALA A 102 -3.12 -5.96 3.04
C ALA A 102 -2.53 -5.35 4.32
N LYS A 103 -3.34 -4.57 5.06
CA LYS A 103 -2.92 -4.02 6.37
C LYS A 103 -2.88 -5.06 7.48
N LYS A 104 -3.81 -6.00 7.49
CA LYS A 104 -3.84 -7.08 8.49
C LYS A 104 -2.62 -7.98 8.39
N TYR A 105 -2.22 -8.31 7.17
CA TYR A 105 -1.11 -9.21 6.89
C TYR A 105 0.23 -8.50 6.67
N PHE A 106 0.32 -7.20 6.93
CA PHE A 106 1.49 -6.40 6.61
C PHE A 106 2.79 -6.95 7.22
N GLU A 107 2.77 -7.32 8.49
CA GLU A 107 3.93 -7.89 9.20
C GLU A 107 4.28 -9.29 8.67
N ALA A 108 3.27 -10.14 8.48
CA ALA A 108 3.46 -11.46 7.90
C ALA A 108 4.02 -11.37 6.47
N PHE A 109 3.58 -10.37 5.71
CA PHE A 109 4.05 -10.11 4.36
C PHE A 109 5.53 -9.67 4.34
N ALA A 110 5.94 -8.81 5.27
CA ALA A 110 7.33 -8.39 5.38
C ALA A 110 8.27 -9.54 5.73
N ASN A 111 7.82 -10.52 6.51
CA ASN A 111 8.62 -11.66 6.94
C ASN A 111 8.56 -12.86 5.99
N HIS A 112 7.41 -13.09 5.34
CA HIS A 112 7.13 -14.24 4.47
C HIS A 112 6.35 -13.80 3.23
N PRO A 113 6.96 -13.04 2.30
CA PRO A 113 6.25 -12.35 1.22
C PRO A 113 5.54 -13.30 0.26
N CYS A 114 6.19 -14.35 -0.20
CA CYS A 114 5.63 -15.28 -1.17
C CYS A 114 4.37 -15.99 -0.63
N ASN A 115 4.47 -16.56 0.57
CA ASN A 115 3.35 -17.28 1.19
C ASN A 115 2.20 -16.34 1.52
N THR A 116 2.51 -15.16 2.07
CA THR A 116 1.50 -14.18 2.44
C THR A 116 0.84 -13.56 1.20
N TRP A 117 1.60 -13.35 0.11
CA TRP A 117 1.03 -12.88 -1.15
C TRP A 117 -0.04 -13.82 -1.69
N ARG A 118 0.21 -15.13 -1.65
CA ARG A 118 -0.79 -16.15 -2.07
C ARG A 118 -2.10 -16.02 -1.28
N VAL A 119 -2.00 -15.81 0.04
CA VAL A 119 -3.19 -15.61 0.90
C VAL A 119 -3.91 -14.30 0.55
N ILE A 120 -3.17 -13.21 0.39
CA ILE A 120 -3.73 -11.90 0.01
C ILE A 120 -4.40 -12.00 -1.36
N GLN A 121 -3.78 -12.63 -2.34
CA GLN A 121 -4.29 -12.78 -3.69
C GLN A 121 -5.62 -13.55 -3.71
N LEU A 122 -5.73 -14.64 -2.95
CA LEU A 122 -6.98 -15.38 -2.79
C LEU A 122 -8.08 -14.53 -2.13
N SER A 123 -7.72 -13.77 -1.10
CA SER A 123 -8.67 -12.88 -0.41
C SER A 123 -9.08 -11.66 -1.24
N LEU A 124 -8.27 -11.26 -2.22
CA LEU A 124 -8.52 -10.12 -3.10
C LEU A 124 -9.53 -10.44 -4.22
N GLN A 125 -9.56 -11.69 -4.67
CA GLN A 125 -10.39 -12.11 -5.80
C GLN A 125 -11.88 -11.76 -5.66
N PRO A 126 -12.55 -11.98 -4.51
CA PRO A 126 -13.94 -11.58 -4.32
C PRO A 126 -14.19 -10.08 -4.47
N TYR A 127 -13.23 -9.24 -4.09
CA TYR A 127 -13.32 -7.79 -4.23
C TYR A 127 -13.18 -7.36 -5.68
N LEU A 128 -12.22 -7.92 -6.41
CA LEU A 128 -12.03 -7.67 -7.84
C LEU A 128 -13.29 -8.06 -8.64
N ASN A 129 -13.89 -9.20 -8.33
CA ASN A 129 -15.09 -9.68 -9.01
C ASN A 129 -16.35 -8.81 -8.77
N ARG A 130 -16.41 -8.09 -7.66
CA ARG A 130 -17.56 -7.27 -7.25
C ARG A 130 -17.40 -5.79 -7.50
N MET A 131 -16.20 -5.31 -7.76
CA MET A 131 -15.96 -3.89 -8.05
C MET A 131 -16.27 -3.54 -9.50
N ASN A 132 -16.31 -2.24 -9.80
CA ASN A 132 -16.48 -1.77 -11.16
C ASN A 132 -15.46 -2.41 -12.12
N TYR A 133 -15.92 -2.92 -13.26
CA TYR A 133 -15.13 -3.66 -14.24
C TYR A 133 -13.84 -2.92 -14.67
N LYS A 134 -13.91 -1.61 -14.94
CA LYS A 134 -12.74 -0.83 -15.35
C LYS A 134 -11.67 -0.78 -14.27
N LYS A 135 -12.08 -0.66 -13.00
CA LYS A 135 -11.15 -0.65 -11.85
C LYS A 135 -10.57 -2.03 -11.59
N SER A 136 -11.39 -3.09 -11.69
CA SER A 136 -10.93 -4.47 -11.56
C SER A 136 -9.84 -4.77 -12.58
N ARG A 137 -10.13 -4.52 -13.86
CA ARG A 137 -9.15 -4.74 -14.94
C ARG A 137 -7.88 -3.91 -14.79
N PHE A 138 -7.98 -2.69 -14.27
CA PHE A 138 -6.82 -1.86 -13.97
C PHE A 138 -5.94 -2.51 -12.89
N CYS A 139 -6.54 -2.96 -11.78
CA CYS A 139 -5.79 -3.61 -10.70
C CYS A 139 -5.19 -4.94 -11.15
N GLU A 140 -5.95 -5.78 -11.85
CA GLU A 140 -5.49 -7.06 -12.39
C GLU A 140 -4.30 -6.88 -13.33
N LYS A 141 -4.40 -5.91 -14.27
CA LYS A 141 -3.32 -5.60 -15.18
C LYS A 141 -2.05 -5.17 -14.43
N MET A 142 -2.18 -4.29 -13.46
CA MET A 142 -1.02 -3.84 -12.68
C MET A 142 -0.38 -4.98 -11.88
N ILE A 143 -1.18 -5.86 -11.27
CA ILE A 143 -0.66 -7.05 -10.57
C ILE A 143 0.10 -7.94 -11.56
N MET A 144 -0.48 -8.20 -12.73
CA MET A 144 0.15 -9.01 -13.76
C MET A 144 1.46 -8.38 -14.26
N ASP A 145 1.44 -7.09 -14.61
CA ASP A 145 2.61 -6.37 -15.10
C ASP A 145 3.77 -6.43 -14.08
N ILE A 146 3.49 -6.24 -12.79
CA ILE A 146 4.51 -6.32 -11.74
C ILE A 146 4.97 -7.77 -11.52
N THR A 147 4.06 -8.73 -11.54
CA THR A 147 4.43 -10.15 -11.38
C THR A 147 5.36 -10.61 -12.51
N CYS A 148 5.14 -10.14 -13.74
CA CYS A 148 6.02 -10.42 -14.88
C CYS A 148 7.42 -9.77 -14.78
N MET A 149 7.62 -8.82 -13.87
CA MET A 149 8.94 -8.19 -13.64
C MET A 149 9.82 -8.98 -12.68
N PHE A 150 9.27 -9.95 -11.96
CA PHE A 150 10.08 -10.80 -11.08
C PHE A 150 10.94 -11.76 -11.91
N ASN A 151 12.16 -12.04 -11.43
CA ASN A 151 12.92 -13.19 -11.88
C ASN A 151 12.29 -14.47 -11.31
N ASP A 152 12.44 -15.59 -11.99
CA ASP A 152 11.80 -16.87 -11.65
C ASP A 152 12.05 -17.33 -10.21
N ASN A 153 13.24 -17.06 -9.66
CA ASN A 153 13.59 -17.43 -8.28
C ASN A 153 13.12 -16.42 -7.24
N ASP A 154 13.05 -15.14 -7.59
CA ASP A 154 12.75 -14.04 -6.67
C ASP A 154 11.30 -14.08 -6.20
N PHE A 155 10.37 -14.45 -7.09
CA PHE A 155 8.95 -14.55 -6.73
C PHE A 155 8.65 -15.69 -5.75
N ASN A 156 9.45 -16.74 -5.76
CA ASN A 156 9.28 -17.88 -4.85
C ASN A 156 10.14 -17.78 -3.59
N ASP A 157 11.05 -16.80 -3.52
CA ASP A 157 11.85 -16.56 -2.33
C ASP A 157 10.97 -15.97 -1.21
N ASN A 158 10.91 -16.69 -0.11
CA ASN A 158 10.09 -16.34 1.05
C ASN A 158 10.92 -15.75 2.21
N SER A 159 12.15 -15.32 1.94
CA SER A 159 12.98 -14.62 2.92
C SER A 159 12.42 -13.24 3.23
N ALA A 160 12.70 -12.71 4.42
CA ALA A 160 12.22 -11.42 4.86
C ALA A 160 12.62 -10.30 3.90
N LEU A 161 11.70 -9.34 3.71
CA LEU A 161 11.90 -8.19 2.83
C LEU A 161 12.78 -7.13 3.49
N ALA A 162 13.66 -6.52 2.68
CA ALA A 162 14.45 -5.36 3.09
C ALA A 162 13.59 -4.08 3.18
N PRO A 163 14.06 -3.02 3.85
CA PRO A 163 13.34 -1.75 4.00
C PRO A 163 12.84 -1.11 2.71
N GLU A 164 13.44 -1.44 1.59
CA GLU A 164 13.07 -0.99 0.25
C GLU A 164 11.61 -1.32 -0.11
N PHE A 165 11.09 -2.41 0.39
CA PHE A 165 9.69 -2.80 0.28
C PHE A 165 8.74 -1.71 0.74
N LEU A 166 9.03 -1.07 1.89
CA LEU A 166 8.21 0.02 2.43
C LEU A 166 8.20 1.26 1.53
N HIS A 167 9.38 1.62 1.03
CA HIS A 167 9.49 2.73 0.09
C HIS A 167 8.62 2.48 -1.14
N ALA A 168 8.73 1.31 -1.76
CA ALA A 168 7.95 0.94 -2.93
C ALA A 168 6.44 0.94 -2.65
N TYR A 169 6.03 0.39 -1.49
CA TYR A 169 4.63 0.36 -1.07
C TYR A 169 4.02 1.77 -0.99
N TYR A 170 4.69 2.70 -0.31
CA TYR A 170 4.16 4.07 -0.19
C TYR A 170 4.23 4.86 -1.50
N CYS A 171 5.28 4.67 -2.31
CA CYS A 171 5.37 5.28 -3.63
C CYS A 171 4.22 4.83 -4.54
N GLN A 172 3.95 3.53 -4.57
CA GLN A 172 2.87 2.96 -5.38
C GLN A 172 1.51 3.44 -4.90
N LEU A 173 1.24 3.47 -3.59
CA LEU A 173 0.00 4.03 -3.04
C LEU A 173 -0.17 5.50 -3.43
N ASN A 174 0.89 6.29 -3.31
CA ASN A 174 0.85 7.71 -3.64
C ASN A 174 0.47 7.92 -5.12
N GLU A 175 1.05 7.16 -6.05
CA GLU A 175 0.68 7.22 -7.47
C GLU A 175 -0.79 6.83 -7.71
N LEU A 176 -1.28 5.76 -7.06
CA LEU A 176 -2.66 5.30 -7.18
C LEU A 176 -3.70 6.32 -6.68
N TYR A 177 -3.32 7.19 -5.74
CA TYR A 177 -4.21 8.21 -5.18
C TYR A 177 -4.04 9.61 -5.79
N LYS A 178 -2.91 9.93 -6.43
CA LYS A 178 -2.68 11.21 -7.12
C LYS A 178 -3.70 11.49 -8.22
N GLY A 179 -4.02 10.50 -9.03
CA GLY A 179 -4.97 10.65 -10.15
C GLY A 179 -6.41 11.01 -9.73
N LYS A 180 -6.72 11.06 -8.43
CA LYS A 180 -8.04 11.46 -7.92
C LYS A 180 -8.14 12.95 -7.59
N ASN A 181 -7.02 13.63 -7.41
CA ASN A 181 -7.00 15.04 -7.02
C ASN A 181 -6.98 15.99 -8.22
N THR A 182 -6.58 15.53 -9.40
CA THR A 182 -6.53 16.36 -10.61
C THR A 182 -7.90 16.60 -11.24
N ASN A 183 -8.87 15.69 -11.07
CA ASN A 183 -10.20 15.84 -11.66
C ASN A 183 -11.16 16.77 -10.88
N LYS A 184 -10.77 17.28 -9.70
CA LYS A 184 -11.61 18.24 -8.97
C LYS A 184 -11.38 19.69 -9.36
N ASN A 185 -10.30 20.00 -10.06
CA ASN A 185 -9.94 21.38 -10.43
C ASN A 185 -10.33 21.76 -11.87
N GLU A 186 -10.92 20.85 -12.64
CA GLU A 186 -11.35 21.12 -14.03
C GLU A 186 -12.85 21.34 -14.18
N GLU A 187 -13.67 21.05 -13.15
CA GLU A 187 -15.12 21.27 -13.18
C GLU A 187 -15.57 22.65 -12.65
N ASP A 188 -14.63 23.47 -12.14
CA ASP A 188 -14.90 24.82 -11.61
C ASP A 188 -14.34 25.96 -12.50
N LYS A 189 -14.26 25.76 -13.83
CA LYS A 189 -13.92 26.85 -14.74
C LYS A 189 -14.95 27.04 -15.85
#